data_db2054146be7e0ae8e3435f96b766f59
#
_entry.id   db2054146be7e0ae8e3435f96b766f59
#
_cell.length_a   1.000
_cell.length_b   1.000
_cell.length_c   1.000
_cell.angle_alpha   90.00
_cell.angle_beta   90.00
_cell.angle_gamma   90.00
#
_symmetry.space_group_name_H-M   'P 1'
#
loop_
_entity.id
_entity.type
_entity.pdbx_description
1 polymer ?
#
loop_
_entity_poly.entity_id
_entity_poly.type
_entity_poly.pdbx_seq_one_letter_code
_entity_poly.pdbx_strand_id
1 'polypeptide(L)'
;MSILKSILHHYNKKTKSYDTLHPETESAQVTDWHSGIMASLASKTLGTVVDAITTDSVLGKLIKMLLNASGVKYLIDTNGYICFGSFFGGLIIQWGNNITATGGGYGASIDYPITFPNKALAVIPYDANNGFTESAIPSVHAAWFPGEGSDNDRNDRRWARVGFSEKSSVFGNYRYIAIGK
;
A
#
# COMPACT_ATOMS: atom_id res chain seq x y z
N MET A 1 32.59 11.51 -41.31
CA MET A 1 31.93 12.43 -42.23
C MET A 1 32.08 13.83 -41.64
N SER A 2 32.82 14.74 -42.33
CA SER A 2 33.05 16.09 -41.82
C SER A 2 31.82 16.95 -42.12
N ILE A 3 31.21 17.51 -41.10
CA ILE A 3 30.09 18.42 -41.24
C ILE A 3 30.64 19.78 -41.59
N LEU A 4 30.45 20.22 -42.85
CA LEU A 4 30.75 21.58 -43.26
C LEU A 4 29.73 22.53 -42.63
N LYS A 5 30.20 23.36 -41.70
CA LYS A 5 29.39 24.48 -41.20
C LYS A 5 29.53 25.64 -42.15
N SER A 6 28.47 25.96 -42.90
CA SER A 6 28.41 27.16 -43.73
C SER A 6 27.67 28.27 -42.96
N ILE A 7 28.28 29.43 -42.91
CA ILE A 7 27.66 30.64 -42.38
C ILE A 7 27.17 31.46 -43.56
N LEU A 8 25.88 31.74 -43.62
CA LEU A 8 25.29 32.58 -44.64
C LEU A 8 25.49 34.05 -44.26
N HIS A 9 26.02 34.82 -45.18
CA HIS A 9 26.22 36.25 -45.04
C HIS A 9 25.49 37.01 -46.11
N HIS A 10 24.87 38.13 -45.73
CA HIS A 10 24.27 39.11 -46.67
C HIS A 10 25.07 40.40 -46.61
N TYR A 11 25.47 40.92 -47.81
CA TYR A 11 26.14 42.19 -47.87
C TYR A 11 25.17 43.35 -47.68
N ASN A 12 25.33 44.07 -46.60
CA ASN A 12 24.53 45.24 -46.27
C ASN A 12 25.14 46.49 -46.93
N LYS A 13 24.48 47.00 -47.93
CA LYS A 13 24.94 48.19 -48.71
C LYS A 13 24.97 49.46 -47.85
N LYS A 14 24.21 49.56 -46.78
CA LYS A 14 24.16 50.75 -45.92
C LYS A 14 25.36 50.80 -44.96
N THR A 15 25.70 49.67 -44.37
CA THR A 15 26.83 49.58 -43.42
C THR A 15 28.14 49.21 -44.12
N LYS A 16 28.08 48.85 -45.42
CA LYS A 16 29.22 48.34 -46.20
C LYS A 16 29.96 47.16 -45.56
N SER A 17 29.19 46.32 -44.83
CA SER A 17 29.68 45.13 -44.13
C SER A 17 28.80 43.91 -44.43
N TYR A 18 29.30 42.72 -44.09
CA TYR A 18 28.54 41.50 -44.20
C TYR A 18 27.81 41.23 -42.89
N ASP A 19 26.51 41.12 -42.95
CA ASP A 19 25.67 40.72 -41.80
C ASP A 19 25.49 39.20 -41.84
N THR A 20 25.55 38.54 -40.69
CA THR A 20 25.27 37.14 -40.57
C THR A 20 23.77 36.90 -40.67
N LEU A 21 23.34 36.06 -41.60
CA LEU A 21 21.96 35.67 -41.76
C LEU A 21 21.69 34.47 -40.80
N HIS A 22 20.77 34.64 -39.91
CA HIS A 22 20.19 33.57 -39.12
C HIS A 22 18.91 33.11 -39.83
N PRO A 23 18.89 31.92 -40.48
CA PRO A 23 17.64 31.44 -41.06
C PRO A 23 16.62 31.25 -39.93
N GLU A 24 15.47 31.87 -40.06
CA GLU A 24 14.32 31.60 -39.21
C GLU A 24 13.81 30.21 -39.57
N THR A 25 13.84 29.32 -38.60
CA THR A 25 13.31 27.97 -38.73
C THR A 25 12.09 27.85 -37.85
N GLU A 26 10.96 27.59 -38.44
CA GLU A 26 9.76 27.25 -37.64
C GLU A 26 9.97 25.89 -36.96
N SER A 27 9.50 25.77 -35.70
CA SER A 27 9.64 24.53 -34.96
C SER A 27 9.01 23.32 -35.67
N ALA A 28 8.01 23.56 -36.53
CA ALA A 28 7.38 22.53 -37.35
C ALA A 28 8.30 21.98 -38.49
N GLN A 29 9.35 22.71 -38.86
CA GLN A 29 10.30 22.30 -39.90
C GLN A 29 11.42 21.40 -39.33
N VAL A 30 11.54 21.32 -38.01
CA VAL A 30 12.53 20.46 -37.37
C VAL A 30 11.84 19.13 -37.02
N THR A 31 11.98 18.17 -37.93
CA THR A 31 11.30 16.85 -37.80
C THR A 31 11.63 16.11 -36.53
N ASP A 32 12.80 16.36 -35.92
CA ASP A 32 13.26 15.69 -34.71
C ASP A 32 12.94 16.45 -33.42
N TRP A 33 12.37 17.66 -33.53
CA TRP A 33 12.12 18.53 -32.39
C TRP A 33 11.21 17.89 -31.35
N HIS A 34 10.10 17.32 -31.81
CA HIS A 34 9.12 16.72 -30.90
C HIS A 34 9.58 15.35 -30.38
N SER A 35 10.14 14.52 -31.24
CA SER A 35 10.54 13.16 -30.82
C SER A 35 11.84 13.16 -30.01
N GLY A 36 12.86 13.90 -30.43
CA GLY A 36 14.16 13.90 -29.77
C GLY A 36 14.17 14.62 -28.44
N ILE A 37 13.66 15.85 -28.41
CA ILE A 37 13.67 16.66 -27.17
C ILE A 37 12.64 16.15 -26.16
N MET A 38 11.44 15.82 -26.60
CA MET A 38 10.41 15.29 -25.71
C MET A 38 10.78 13.92 -25.17
N ALA A 39 11.35 13.04 -25.97
CA ALA A 39 11.83 11.75 -25.49
C ALA A 39 13.01 11.89 -24.51
N SER A 40 13.95 12.78 -24.80
CA SER A 40 15.08 13.07 -23.91
C SER A 40 14.63 13.73 -22.60
N LEU A 41 13.66 14.64 -22.66
CA LEU A 41 13.08 15.29 -21.50
C LEU A 41 12.28 14.28 -20.65
N ALA A 42 11.46 13.46 -21.30
CA ALA A 42 10.68 12.43 -20.63
C ALA A 42 11.57 11.39 -19.95
N SER A 43 12.61 10.89 -20.61
CA SER A 43 13.48 9.87 -20.04
C SER A 43 14.32 10.39 -18.87
N LYS A 44 14.81 11.62 -18.95
CA LYS A 44 15.61 12.23 -17.88
C LYS A 44 14.75 12.72 -16.72
N THR A 45 13.59 13.32 -17.02
CA THR A 45 12.73 13.90 -15.96
C THR A 45 11.94 12.81 -15.24
N LEU A 46 11.44 11.80 -15.96
CA LEU A 46 10.67 10.72 -15.35
C LEU A 46 11.56 9.86 -14.43
N GLY A 47 12.76 9.50 -14.88
CA GLY A 47 13.73 8.79 -14.04
C GLY A 47 14.07 9.56 -12.76
N THR A 48 14.44 10.84 -12.90
CA THR A 48 14.78 11.69 -11.74
C THR A 48 13.58 11.92 -10.81
N VAL A 49 12.35 12.03 -11.36
CA VAL A 49 11.13 12.19 -10.56
C VAL A 49 10.79 10.91 -9.83
N VAL A 50 10.93 9.74 -10.45
CA VAL A 50 10.69 8.44 -9.81
C VAL A 50 11.70 8.21 -8.69
N ASP A 51 12.98 8.49 -8.91
CA ASP A 51 14.03 8.35 -7.90
C ASP A 51 13.89 9.35 -6.73
N ALA A 52 13.23 10.48 -6.98
CA ALA A 52 12.97 11.52 -5.98
C ALA A 52 11.60 11.39 -5.28
N ILE A 53 10.82 10.32 -5.55
CA ILE A 53 9.55 10.09 -4.83
C ILE A 53 9.85 9.62 -3.41
N THR A 54 9.89 10.56 -2.50
CA THR A 54 9.92 10.33 -1.06
C THR A 54 8.58 10.78 -0.46
N THR A 55 8.30 10.38 0.79
CA THR A 55 7.10 10.83 1.51
C THR A 55 7.00 12.35 1.64
N ASP A 56 8.13 13.06 1.56
CA ASP A 56 8.22 14.51 1.71
C ASP A 56 8.22 15.27 0.39
N SER A 57 8.42 14.57 -0.73
CA SER A 57 8.31 15.16 -2.06
C SER A 57 6.87 15.61 -2.35
N VAL A 58 6.71 16.54 -3.28
CA VAL A 58 5.37 17.02 -3.71
C VAL A 58 4.52 15.84 -4.20
N LEU A 59 5.10 14.96 -5.01
CA LEU A 59 4.41 13.77 -5.54
C LEU A 59 4.11 12.77 -4.43
N GLY A 60 5.03 12.53 -3.49
CA GLY A 60 4.79 11.67 -2.34
C GLY A 60 3.66 12.19 -1.45
N LYS A 61 3.60 13.50 -1.22
CA LYS A 61 2.48 14.15 -0.50
C LYS A 61 1.16 13.98 -1.24
N LEU A 62 1.16 14.13 -2.57
CA LEU A 62 -0.04 13.93 -3.38
C LEU A 62 -0.54 12.48 -3.31
N ILE A 63 0.36 11.50 -3.43
CA ILE A 63 0.04 10.08 -3.26
C ILE A 63 -0.53 9.81 -1.87
N LYS A 64 0.09 10.36 -0.82
CA LYS A 64 -0.41 10.22 0.56
C LYS A 64 -1.81 10.83 0.73
N MET A 65 -2.05 12.00 0.15
CA MET A 65 -3.39 12.61 0.16
C MET A 65 -4.42 11.73 -0.55
N LEU A 66 -4.07 11.16 -1.70
CA LEU A 66 -4.94 10.25 -2.45
C LEU A 66 -5.25 8.97 -1.66
N LEU A 67 -4.25 8.36 -1.05
CA LEU A 67 -4.42 7.18 -0.21
C LEU A 67 -5.30 7.48 1.01
N ASN A 68 -5.07 8.60 1.69
CA ASN A 68 -5.89 9.04 2.82
C ASN A 68 -7.35 9.29 2.39
N ALA A 69 -7.55 9.97 1.25
CA ALA A 69 -8.88 10.21 0.69
C ALA A 69 -9.61 8.92 0.30
N SER A 70 -8.88 7.89 -0.11
CA SER A 70 -9.44 6.56 -0.40
C SER A 70 -9.80 5.75 0.86
N GLY A 71 -9.45 6.23 2.06
CA GLY A 71 -9.72 5.56 3.32
C GLY A 71 -8.62 4.60 3.78
N VAL A 72 -7.41 4.71 3.23
CA VAL A 72 -6.25 3.95 3.72
C VAL A 72 -5.88 4.43 5.13
N LYS A 73 -5.91 3.50 6.08
CA LYS A 73 -5.55 3.74 7.49
C LYS A 73 -4.81 2.53 8.02
N TYR A 74 -3.92 2.74 8.96
CA TYR A 74 -3.20 1.64 9.59
C TYR A 74 -2.79 1.98 11.02
N LEU A 75 -2.65 0.96 11.83
CA LEU A 75 -2.00 0.98 13.14
C LEU A 75 -1.06 -0.23 13.19
N ILE A 76 0.23 0.00 13.28
CA ILE A 76 1.24 -1.05 13.41
C ILE A 76 1.63 -1.16 14.88
N ASP A 77 0.97 -2.07 15.57
CA ASP A 77 1.15 -2.35 17.00
C ASP A 77 0.91 -3.85 17.26
N THR A 78 1.06 -4.30 18.51
CA THR A 78 0.72 -5.66 18.95
C THR A 78 -0.69 -6.06 18.55
N ASN A 79 -1.65 -5.15 18.71
CA ASN A 79 -3.02 -5.25 18.21
C ASN A 79 -3.20 -4.21 17.14
N GLY A 80 -3.04 -4.60 15.89
CA GLY A 80 -2.96 -3.68 14.79
C GLY A 80 -3.91 -3.98 13.64
N TYR A 81 -3.93 -3.06 12.67
CA TYR A 81 -4.75 -3.21 11.48
C TYR A 81 -4.19 -2.42 10.30
N ILE A 82 -4.59 -2.83 9.11
CA ILE A 82 -4.43 -2.09 7.85
C ILE A 82 -5.78 -2.08 7.14
N CYS A 83 -6.29 -0.88 6.87
CA CYS A 83 -7.41 -0.65 5.95
C CYS A 83 -6.84 -0.21 4.61
N PHE A 84 -7.14 -0.93 3.55
CA PHE A 84 -6.65 -0.63 2.20
C PHE A 84 -7.48 0.43 1.48
N GLY A 85 -8.62 0.82 2.06
CA GLY A 85 -9.50 1.82 1.49
C GLY A 85 -10.34 1.32 0.30
N SER A 86 -11.06 2.26 -0.31
CA SER A 86 -12.04 1.96 -1.37
C SER A 86 -11.42 1.38 -2.64
N PHE A 87 -10.18 1.71 -2.97
CA PHE A 87 -9.48 1.15 -4.13
C PHE A 87 -9.33 -0.37 -4.08
N PHE A 88 -9.31 -0.94 -2.88
CA PHE A 88 -9.21 -2.39 -2.66
C PHE A 88 -10.52 -2.96 -2.11
N GLY A 89 -11.66 -2.35 -2.46
CA GLY A 89 -12.98 -2.83 -2.05
C GLY A 89 -13.24 -2.75 -0.55
N GLY A 90 -12.50 -1.92 0.18
CA GLY A 90 -12.60 -1.77 1.63
C GLY A 90 -11.97 -2.91 2.42
N LEU A 91 -11.03 -3.66 1.82
CA LEU A 91 -10.33 -4.74 2.50
C LEU A 91 -9.63 -4.24 3.77
N ILE A 92 -9.80 -5.00 4.85
CA ILE A 92 -9.17 -4.73 6.15
C ILE A 92 -8.48 -6.01 6.62
N ILE A 93 -7.24 -5.89 7.05
CA ILE A 93 -6.50 -6.94 7.74
C ILE A 93 -6.22 -6.46 9.16
N GLN A 94 -6.52 -7.31 10.14
CA GLN A 94 -6.30 -7.02 11.56
C GLN A 94 -5.55 -8.19 12.20
N TRP A 95 -4.76 -7.90 13.22
CA TRP A 95 -4.03 -8.89 13.98
C TRP A 95 -3.96 -8.50 15.44
N GLY A 96 -3.67 -9.48 16.30
CA GLY A 96 -3.52 -9.18 17.70
C GLY A 96 -3.49 -10.39 18.62
N ASN A 97 -3.51 -10.10 19.90
CA ASN A 97 -3.58 -11.05 20.99
C ASN A 97 -4.77 -10.80 21.94
N ASN A 98 -5.73 -9.97 21.56
CA ASN A 98 -6.95 -9.70 22.32
C ASN A 98 -7.88 -10.90 22.29
N ILE A 99 -7.49 -11.98 22.95
CA ILE A 99 -8.26 -13.22 23.04
C ILE A 99 -8.64 -13.43 24.49
N THR A 100 -9.94 -13.45 24.74
CA THR A 100 -10.51 -13.61 26.08
C THR A 100 -11.26 -14.93 26.20
N ALA A 101 -10.92 -15.73 27.20
CA ALA A 101 -11.64 -16.98 27.48
C ALA A 101 -13.12 -16.73 27.79
N THR A 102 -13.99 -17.54 27.20
CA THR A 102 -15.41 -17.53 27.48
C THR A 102 -15.77 -18.76 28.29
N GLY A 103 -16.03 -18.55 29.62
CA GLY A 103 -16.71 -19.53 30.44
C GLY A 103 -15.99 -20.83 30.77
N GLY A 104 -14.67 -20.83 31.00
CA GLY A 104 -13.94 -21.98 31.56
C GLY A 104 -13.85 -23.22 30.67
N GLY A 105 -14.06 -23.05 29.35
CA GLY A 105 -14.10 -24.12 28.36
C GLY A 105 -13.04 -23.96 27.27
N TYR A 106 -13.32 -24.57 26.15
CA TYR A 106 -12.51 -24.55 24.92
C TYR A 106 -12.75 -23.31 24.07
N GLY A 107 -13.66 -22.43 24.45
CA GLY A 107 -14.08 -21.27 23.70
C GLY A 107 -13.42 -19.98 24.16
N ALA A 108 -13.19 -19.10 23.22
CA ALA A 108 -12.72 -17.74 23.45
C ALA A 108 -13.34 -16.76 22.47
N SER A 109 -13.29 -15.47 22.80
CA SER A 109 -13.63 -14.38 21.90
C SER A 109 -12.38 -13.60 21.54
N ILE A 110 -12.34 -13.13 20.30
CA ILE A 110 -11.34 -12.21 19.77
C ILE A 110 -12.01 -10.85 19.64
N ASP A 111 -11.48 -9.83 20.31
CA ASP A 111 -11.91 -8.45 20.11
C ASP A 111 -11.01 -7.78 19.07
N TYR A 112 -11.60 -7.27 18.00
CA TYR A 112 -10.85 -6.62 16.93
C TYR A 112 -10.43 -5.20 17.30
N PRO A 113 -9.25 -4.73 16.87
CA PRO A 113 -8.82 -3.35 17.02
C PRO A 113 -9.80 -2.34 16.45
N ILE A 114 -10.43 -2.69 15.32
CA ILE A 114 -11.48 -1.88 14.70
C ILE A 114 -12.63 -2.78 14.23
N THR A 115 -13.81 -2.21 14.17
CA THR A 115 -15.00 -2.90 13.66
C THR A 115 -14.93 -3.02 12.14
N PHE A 116 -15.15 -4.22 11.60
CA PHE A 116 -15.34 -4.40 10.17
C PHE A 116 -16.64 -3.71 9.70
N PRO A 117 -16.65 -2.93 8.63
CA PRO A 117 -17.88 -2.30 8.12
C PRO A 117 -18.98 -3.30 7.79
N ASN A 118 -18.65 -4.43 7.19
CA ASN A 118 -19.60 -5.48 6.85
C ASN A 118 -19.42 -6.71 7.74
N LYS A 119 -18.36 -7.49 7.54
CA LYS A 119 -18.07 -8.72 8.30
C LYS A 119 -16.61 -9.14 8.13
N ALA A 120 -16.15 -9.99 9.05
CA ALA A 120 -14.96 -10.78 8.82
C ALA A 120 -15.22 -11.82 7.71
N LEU A 121 -14.25 -12.00 6.84
CA LEU A 121 -14.26 -13.01 5.76
C LEU A 121 -13.47 -14.25 6.17
N ALA A 122 -12.42 -14.06 6.97
CA ALA A 122 -11.61 -15.12 7.52
C ALA A 122 -11.01 -14.69 8.85
N VAL A 123 -10.97 -15.61 9.80
CA VAL A 123 -10.28 -15.42 11.08
C VAL A 123 -9.44 -16.66 11.36
N ILE A 124 -8.16 -16.46 11.52
CA ILE A 124 -7.17 -17.52 11.70
C ILE A 124 -6.55 -17.34 13.10
N PRO A 125 -7.06 -18.01 14.11
CA PRO A 125 -6.38 -18.08 15.39
C PRO A 125 -5.20 -19.06 15.31
N TYR A 126 -4.09 -18.72 15.94
CA TYR A 126 -2.91 -19.57 15.98
C TYR A 126 -2.19 -19.47 17.32
N ASP A 127 -1.43 -20.50 17.66
CA ASP A 127 -0.57 -20.49 18.84
C ASP A 127 0.78 -19.85 18.48
N ALA A 128 1.15 -18.86 19.28
CA ALA A 128 2.43 -18.15 19.17
C ALA A 128 3.34 -18.43 20.38
N ASN A 129 3.17 -19.58 21.01
CA ASN A 129 3.96 -19.97 22.17
C ASN A 129 5.44 -20.12 21.79
N ASN A 130 6.29 -19.39 22.43
CA ASN A 130 7.74 -19.41 22.22
C ASN A 130 8.48 -20.32 23.24
N GLY A 131 7.76 -21.15 23.98
CA GLY A 131 8.31 -22.05 24.99
C GLY A 131 8.46 -23.50 24.56
N PHE A 132 8.37 -23.81 23.26
CA PHE A 132 8.48 -25.19 22.77
C PHE A 132 9.92 -25.67 22.68
N THR A 133 10.14 -26.84 23.26
CA THR A 133 11.21 -27.73 22.83
C THR A 133 10.67 -28.59 21.67
N GLU A 134 11.47 -28.91 20.67
CA GLU A 134 11.06 -29.69 19.47
C GLU A 134 10.33 -31.01 19.79
N SER A 135 10.47 -31.54 21.02
CA SER A 135 9.84 -32.76 21.48
C SER A 135 8.39 -32.62 22.01
N ALA A 136 7.85 -31.39 22.06
CA ALA A 136 6.56 -31.12 22.64
C ALA A 136 5.78 -30.07 21.84
N ILE A 137 5.59 -30.30 20.53
CA ILE A 137 4.64 -29.52 19.75
C ILE A 137 3.23 -30.02 20.14
N PRO A 138 2.46 -29.29 20.97
CA PRO A 138 1.10 -29.68 21.22
C PRO A 138 0.30 -29.58 19.94
N SER A 139 -0.52 -30.57 19.67
CA SER A 139 -1.49 -30.56 18.58
C SER A 139 -2.70 -29.67 18.96
N VAL A 140 -2.44 -28.40 19.21
CA VAL A 140 -3.52 -27.44 19.48
C VAL A 140 -4.19 -27.05 18.17
N HIS A 141 -5.43 -27.49 18.01
CA HIS A 141 -6.25 -27.08 16.90
C HIS A 141 -7.09 -25.87 17.33
N ALA A 142 -7.04 -24.83 16.53
CA ALA A 142 -7.86 -23.65 16.70
C ALA A 142 -8.87 -23.54 15.53
N ALA A 143 -10.09 -23.19 15.84
CA ALA A 143 -11.15 -23.03 14.85
C ALA A 143 -11.89 -21.71 15.05
N TRP A 144 -12.28 -21.07 13.97
CA TRP A 144 -13.19 -19.95 13.97
C TRP A 144 -14.61 -20.44 13.75
N PHE A 145 -15.57 -19.87 14.49
CA PHE A 145 -16.99 -20.17 14.40
C PHE A 145 -17.74 -18.96 13.82
N PRO A 146 -17.86 -18.85 12.48
CA PRO A 146 -18.51 -17.72 11.86
C PRO A 146 -20.01 -17.73 12.15
N GLY A 147 -20.54 -16.58 12.56
CA GLY A 147 -21.98 -16.36 12.70
C GLY A 147 -22.70 -17.16 13.80
N GLU A 148 -22.00 -17.86 14.69
CA GLU A 148 -22.65 -18.54 15.81
C GLU A 148 -23.05 -17.58 16.93
N GLY A 149 -24.35 -17.33 17.02
CA GLY A 149 -24.98 -16.66 18.14
C GLY A 149 -26.25 -15.90 17.79
N SER A 150 -27.16 -15.84 18.74
CA SER A 150 -28.54 -15.33 18.59
C SER A 150 -28.67 -13.80 18.53
N ASP A 151 -27.59 -13.05 18.63
CA ASP A 151 -27.61 -11.58 18.61
C ASP A 151 -27.14 -11.03 17.30
N ASN A 152 -27.89 -10.09 16.73
CA ASN A 152 -27.58 -9.38 15.49
C ASN A 152 -26.24 -8.61 15.54
N ASP A 153 -25.61 -8.45 16.69
CA ASP A 153 -24.29 -7.83 16.89
C ASP A 153 -23.12 -8.80 16.65
N ARG A 154 -23.39 -10.07 16.40
CA ARG A 154 -22.40 -11.15 16.30
C ARG A 154 -21.99 -11.48 14.87
N ASN A 155 -22.10 -10.57 13.95
CA ASN A 155 -21.76 -10.81 12.55
C ASN A 155 -20.27 -10.73 12.26
N ASP A 156 -19.43 -11.22 13.18
CA ASP A 156 -17.98 -11.18 12.97
C ASP A 156 -17.43 -9.79 12.61
N ARG A 157 -18.18 -8.74 12.98
CA ARG A 157 -17.79 -7.35 12.68
C ARG A 157 -16.87 -6.78 13.75
N ARG A 158 -17.28 -6.92 15.01
CA ARG A 158 -16.57 -6.34 16.16
C ARG A 158 -15.71 -7.36 16.88
N TRP A 159 -16.12 -8.59 16.88
CA TRP A 159 -15.46 -9.68 17.55
C TRP A 159 -15.74 -11.01 16.84
N ALA A 160 -14.91 -12.02 17.09
CA ALA A 160 -15.10 -13.38 16.60
C ALA A 160 -15.10 -14.39 17.73
N ARG A 161 -15.86 -15.46 17.55
CA ARG A 161 -15.79 -16.63 18.43
C ARG A 161 -14.81 -17.64 17.85
N VAL A 162 -13.91 -18.11 18.70
CA VAL A 162 -12.92 -19.13 18.35
C VAL A 162 -12.96 -20.25 19.40
N GLY A 163 -12.57 -21.45 19.00
CA GLY A 163 -12.44 -22.59 19.89
C GLY A 163 -11.07 -23.22 19.74
N PHE A 164 -10.60 -23.86 20.79
CA PHE A 164 -9.32 -24.54 20.86
C PHE A 164 -9.52 -25.98 21.31
N SER A 165 -8.62 -26.90 20.93
CA SER A 165 -8.69 -28.31 21.32
C SER A 165 -8.32 -28.55 22.78
N GLU A 166 -7.71 -27.58 23.45
CA GLU A 166 -7.32 -27.66 24.85
C GLU A 166 -8.06 -26.67 25.71
N LYS A 167 -8.35 -27.06 26.96
CA LYS A 167 -8.85 -26.13 27.96
C LYS A 167 -7.75 -25.16 28.33
N SER A 168 -7.94 -23.90 28.09
CA SER A 168 -6.85 -22.99 28.24
C SER A 168 -6.88 -22.28 29.61
N SER A 169 -5.88 -22.57 30.39
CA SER A 169 -5.32 -21.64 31.36
C SER A 169 -4.32 -20.66 30.74
N VAL A 170 -4.08 -20.71 29.41
CA VAL A 170 -2.90 -20.11 28.76
C VAL A 170 -3.28 -19.42 27.44
N PHE A 171 -4.42 -18.69 27.38
CA PHE A 171 -4.79 -17.93 26.18
C PHE A 171 -3.82 -16.76 25.86
N GLY A 172 -2.94 -16.39 26.77
CA GLY A 172 -1.98 -15.32 26.56
C GLY A 172 -0.98 -15.52 25.41
N ASN A 173 -0.83 -16.77 24.94
CA ASN A 173 0.10 -17.12 23.84
C ASN A 173 -0.57 -17.14 22.47
N TYR A 174 -1.90 -17.12 22.44
CA TYR A 174 -2.60 -17.15 21.15
C TYR A 174 -2.60 -15.78 20.47
N ARG A 175 -2.58 -15.84 19.17
CA ARG A 175 -2.64 -14.71 18.25
C ARG A 175 -3.70 -14.98 17.21
N TYR A 176 -4.07 -13.95 16.49
CA TYR A 176 -4.99 -14.10 15.37
C TYR A 176 -4.61 -13.17 14.21
N ILE A 177 -5.05 -13.55 13.04
CA ILE A 177 -5.15 -12.70 11.86
C ILE A 177 -6.60 -12.75 11.41
N ALA A 178 -7.21 -11.59 11.21
CA ALA A 178 -8.57 -11.47 10.70
C ALA A 178 -8.57 -10.62 9.42
N ILE A 179 -9.33 -11.08 8.43
CA ILE A 179 -9.49 -10.43 7.14
C ILE A 179 -10.98 -10.17 6.95
N GLY A 180 -11.34 -8.97 6.53
CA GLY A 180 -12.73 -8.59 6.33
C GLY A 180 -12.89 -7.30 5.54
N LYS A 181 -14.10 -6.80 5.47
CA LYS A 181 -14.44 -5.56 4.78
C LYS A 181 -15.69 -4.91 5.38
#